data_15891cf255b5788eabae8d74371a0cb3
#
_entry.id   15891cf255b5788eabae8d74371a0cb3
#
_cell.length_a   1.000
_cell.length_b   1.000
_cell.length_c   1.000
_cell.angle_alpha   90.00
_cell.angle_beta   90.00
_cell.angle_gamma   90.00
#
_symmetry.space_group_name_H-M   'P 1'
#
loop_
_entity.id
_entity.type
_entity.pdbx_description
1 polymer ?
#
loop_
_entity_poly.entity_id
_entity_poly.type
_entity_poly.pdbx_seq_one_letter_code
_entity_poly.pdbx_strand_id
1 'polypeptide(L)'
;DITPINVDRFHPYQCNPEYRKTRVVEILGMVYRRHYPTRVPETARDCKRSPFHDRLHDQNAFFTDVSGWESPAWYAPEGQEPKVEKLSWGRQNWFPYWEAEHRACRESVIAMDMTFMGKFLVQGRDAGKVLDHISANSVNGPVETITYTQWLNERGKVEADITVTKLTEEKFIVVVTDTMHRHVETWLRRHIPADAHCFMTDITGGVGQLNVQGPKSRELLQSITSADLSNEAFPFRTAREIDIGYARLQCNRITYVGELGYELCIPSEQAVHVYDRVMEAGESFGLRLAGLRALGSLRMEKAYRDYGHDIDNTDDAYETGLGMFVDLDKPEFLGKAY
;
A
#
# COMPACT_ATOMS: atom_id res chain seq x y z
N ASP A 1 6.68 8.95 21.58
CA ASP A 1 7.01 8.85 20.17
C ASP A 1 7.24 10.24 19.56
N ILE A 2 8.35 10.44 18.84
CA ILE A 2 8.69 11.69 18.13
C ILE A 2 8.57 11.55 16.62
N THR A 3 8.26 10.36 16.09
CA THR A 3 8.13 10.11 14.64
C THR A 3 7.16 11.09 13.97
N PRO A 4 6.01 11.46 14.56
CA PRO A 4 5.08 12.42 13.98
C PRO A 4 5.67 13.83 13.74
N ILE A 5 6.70 14.22 14.49
CA ILE A 5 7.34 15.54 14.38
C ILE A 5 8.72 15.49 13.72
N ASN A 6 9.17 14.31 13.26
CA ASN A 6 10.42 14.15 12.57
C ASN A 6 10.36 14.81 11.17
N VAL A 7 11.35 15.63 10.85
CA VAL A 7 11.47 16.31 9.55
C VAL A 7 11.62 15.33 8.38
N ASP A 8 12.11 14.13 8.63
CA ASP A 8 12.26 13.08 7.61
C ASP A 8 10.92 12.58 7.06
N ARG A 9 9.80 12.87 7.72
CA ARG A 9 8.46 12.54 7.24
C ARG A 9 7.93 13.46 6.15
N PHE A 10 8.47 14.67 6.03
CA PHE A 10 7.96 15.63 5.06
C PHE A 10 8.34 15.23 3.62
N HIS A 11 7.31 15.09 2.79
CA HIS A 11 7.51 14.97 1.36
C HIS A 11 7.90 16.31 0.73
N PRO A 12 8.68 16.31 -0.36
CA PRO A 12 9.10 17.56 -1.01
C PRO A 12 7.94 18.50 -1.38
N TYR A 13 6.79 17.98 -1.82
CA TYR A 13 5.61 18.80 -2.15
C TYR A 13 5.06 19.57 -0.93
N GLN A 14 5.17 19.02 0.29
CA GLN A 14 4.73 19.68 1.52
C GLN A 14 5.63 20.87 1.90
N CYS A 15 6.86 20.90 1.42
CA CYS A 15 7.79 22.00 1.60
C CYS A 15 7.59 23.12 0.56
N ASN A 16 6.77 22.87 -0.48
CA ASN A 16 6.49 23.85 -1.53
C ASN A 16 5.72 25.05 -0.95
N PRO A 17 6.12 26.32 -1.27
CA PRO A 17 5.44 27.51 -0.78
C PRO A 17 3.95 27.58 -1.15
N GLU A 18 3.55 27.12 -2.33
CA GLU A 18 2.15 27.14 -2.79
C GLU A 18 1.30 26.18 -1.92
N TYR A 19 1.79 24.98 -1.66
CA TYR A 19 1.13 24.04 -0.77
C TYR A 19 0.98 24.63 0.64
N ARG A 20 2.07 25.14 1.22
CA ARG A 20 2.07 25.67 2.59
C ARG A 20 1.15 26.87 2.76
N LYS A 21 1.08 27.75 1.76
CA LYS A 21 0.26 28.96 1.79
C LYS A 21 -1.22 28.67 2.11
N THR A 22 -1.76 27.59 1.60
CA THR A 22 -3.16 27.23 1.75
C THR A 22 -3.37 26.18 2.85
N ARG A 23 -2.63 25.07 2.81
CA ARG A 23 -2.79 23.93 3.73
C ARG A 23 -2.46 24.31 5.18
N VAL A 24 -1.40 25.07 5.41
CA VAL A 24 -1.01 25.47 6.78
C VAL A 24 -2.10 26.38 7.40
N VAL A 25 -2.67 27.29 6.62
CA VAL A 25 -3.75 28.15 7.10
C VAL A 25 -4.99 27.34 7.47
N GLU A 26 -5.39 26.38 6.65
CA GLU A 26 -6.50 25.46 6.94
C GLU A 26 -6.26 24.68 8.23
N ILE A 27 -5.10 24.04 8.36
CA ILE A 27 -4.78 23.19 9.51
C ILE A 27 -4.67 24.00 10.79
N LEU A 28 -4.03 25.18 10.76
CA LEU A 28 -3.99 26.10 11.92
C LEU A 28 -5.38 26.54 12.33
N GLY A 29 -6.27 26.83 11.37
CA GLY A 29 -7.66 27.15 11.64
C GLY A 29 -8.47 26.01 12.27
N MET A 30 -7.92 24.79 12.25
CA MET A 30 -8.56 23.60 12.81
C MET A 30 -8.05 23.19 14.18
N VAL A 31 -6.95 23.76 14.70
CA VAL A 31 -6.29 23.32 15.93
C VAL A 31 -7.25 23.21 17.12
N TYR A 32 -8.19 24.14 17.26
CA TYR A 32 -9.19 24.16 18.34
C TYR A 32 -10.59 23.73 17.90
N ARG A 33 -10.74 23.21 16.68
CA ARG A 33 -12.04 22.73 16.18
C ARG A 33 -12.27 21.27 16.53
N ARG A 34 -13.50 20.78 16.32
CA ARG A 34 -13.82 19.36 16.43
C ARG A 34 -13.15 18.59 15.29
N HIS A 35 -12.41 17.56 15.64
CA HIS A 35 -11.74 16.66 14.69
C HIS A 35 -12.63 15.45 14.42
N TYR A 36 -13.51 15.57 13.45
CA TYR A 36 -14.31 14.43 13.00
C TYR A 36 -13.44 13.42 12.25
N PRO A 37 -13.60 12.10 12.49
CA PRO A 37 -12.70 11.08 11.92
C PRO A 37 -12.78 10.96 10.40
N THR A 38 -13.84 11.50 9.78
CA THR A 38 -14.07 11.42 8.33
C THR A 38 -13.80 12.72 7.60
N ARG A 39 -13.25 13.71 8.31
CA ARG A 39 -12.93 15.00 7.71
C ARG A 39 -11.74 14.88 6.78
N VAL A 40 -11.88 15.47 5.60
CA VAL A 40 -10.82 15.56 4.59
C VAL A 40 -10.41 17.03 4.45
N PRO A 41 -9.10 17.35 4.32
CA PRO A 41 -8.66 18.69 3.98
C PRO A 41 -9.26 19.18 2.66
N GLU A 42 -9.61 20.46 2.60
CA GLU A 42 -10.25 21.08 1.43
C GLU A 42 -9.25 21.79 0.51
N THR A 43 -8.15 22.29 1.09
CA THR A 43 -7.11 23.03 0.35
C THR A 43 -5.98 22.11 -0.12
N ALA A 44 -5.17 22.62 -1.04
CA ALA A 44 -4.00 21.91 -1.59
C ALA A 44 -4.33 20.45 -1.99
N ARG A 45 -5.47 20.29 -2.65
CA ARG A 45 -5.90 19.02 -3.25
C ARG A 45 -5.19 18.80 -4.58
N ASP A 46 -5.27 17.60 -5.13
CA ASP A 46 -4.68 17.23 -6.42
C ASP A 46 -3.16 17.34 -6.50
N CYS A 47 -2.47 17.25 -5.37
CA CYS A 47 -1.01 17.30 -5.34
C CYS A 47 -0.37 16.11 -6.06
N LYS A 48 -0.97 14.94 -5.93
CA LYS A 48 -0.57 13.71 -6.61
C LYS A 48 -1.82 12.97 -7.07
N ARG A 49 -1.81 12.50 -8.31
CA ARG A 49 -2.88 11.67 -8.87
C ARG A 49 -2.31 10.34 -9.34
N SER A 50 -3.01 9.26 -9.08
CA SER A 50 -2.68 7.96 -9.66
C SER A 50 -3.00 7.94 -11.16
N PRO A 51 -2.42 7.03 -11.95
CA PRO A 51 -2.79 6.89 -13.35
C PRO A 51 -4.25 6.47 -13.54
N PHE A 52 -4.91 5.98 -12.51
CA PHE A 52 -6.32 5.58 -12.53
C PHE A 52 -7.28 6.72 -12.19
N HIS A 53 -6.79 7.85 -11.70
CA HIS A 53 -7.59 8.92 -11.08
C HIS A 53 -8.82 9.31 -11.88
N ASP A 54 -8.67 9.60 -13.17
CA ASP A 54 -9.78 10.06 -14.01
C ASP A 54 -10.84 8.95 -14.21
N ARG A 55 -10.40 7.69 -14.34
CA ARG A 55 -11.30 6.53 -14.42
C ARG A 55 -12.10 6.34 -13.12
N LEU A 56 -11.45 6.54 -11.96
CA LEU A 56 -12.09 6.43 -10.67
C LEU A 56 -13.03 7.60 -10.37
N HIS A 57 -12.67 8.79 -10.83
CA HIS A 57 -13.55 9.95 -10.77
C HIS A 57 -14.85 9.71 -11.58
N ASP A 58 -14.74 9.17 -12.79
CA ASP A 58 -15.89 8.82 -13.63
C ASP A 58 -16.78 7.72 -13.02
N GLN A 59 -16.25 6.95 -12.05
CA GLN A 59 -16.97 5.96 -11.27
C GLN A 59 -17.50 6.50 -9.93
N ASN A 60 -17.63 7.82 -9.80
CA ASN A 60 -18.14 8.49 -8.60
C ASN A 60 -17.32 8.22 -7.32
N ALA A 61 -16.01 8.17 -7.41
CA ALA A 61 -15.14 8.08 -6.24
C ALA A 61 -15.21 9.35 -5.37
N PHE A 62 -15.36 9.17 -4.07
CA PHE A 62 -15.05 10.20 -3.10
C PHE A 62 -13.58 10.12 -2.72
N PHE A 63 -12.79 11.13 -3.07
CA PHE A 63 -11.36 11.14 -2.80
C PHE A 63 -11.00 11.72 -1.44
N THR A 64 -10.01 11.12 -0.80
CA THR A 64 -9.35 11.63 0.40
C THR A 64 -7.87 11.88 0.13
N ASP A 65 -7.28 12.80 0.88
CA ASP A 65 -5.84 13.09 0.82
C ASP A 65 -5.06 12.00 1.60
N VAL A 66 -4.26 11.23 0.89
CA VAL A 66 -3.36 10.21 1.44
C VAL A 66 -1.93 10.58 1.10
N SER A 67 -1.24 11.27 2.01
CA SER A 67 0.12 11.79 1.79
C SER A 67 0.28 12.54 0.45
N GLY A 68 -0.74 13.34 0.12
CA GLY A 68 -0.84 14.13 -1.11
C GLY A 68 -1.45 13.42 -2.31
N TRP A 69 -1.67 12.10 -2.23
CA TRP A 69 -2.39 11.36 -3.27
C TRP A 69 -3.89 11.52 -3.11
N GLU A 70 -4.59 11.77 -4.21
CA GLU A 70 -6.03 11.65 -4.28
C GLU A 70 -6.40 10.16 -4.34
N SER A 71 -6.82 9.60 -3.20
CA SER A 71 -7.14 8.18 -3.10
C SER A 71 -8.63 7.97 -2.81
N PRO A 72 -9.31 7.02 -3.50
CA PRO A 72 -10.72 6.75 -3.26
C PRO A 72 -10.97 6.27 -1.83
N ALA A 73 -11.84 6.94 -1.10
CA ALA A 73 -12.29 6.50 0.22
C ALA A 73 -13.50 5.57 0.14
N TRP A 74 -14.41 5.81 -0.80
CA TRP A 74 -15.61 5.05 -1.11
C TRP A 74 -16.20 5.53 -2.44
N TYR A 75 -17.20 4.81 -2.99
CA TYR A 75 -17.83 5.12 -4.26
C TYR A 75 -19.33 5.38 -4.10
N ALA A 76 -19.82 6.53 -4.60
CA ALA A 76 -21.24 6.83 -4.64
C ALA A 76 -21.93 6.06 -5.78
N PRO A 77 -23.22 5.76 -5.67
CA PRO A 77 -24.00 5.23 -6.78
C PRO A 77 -24.05 6.19 -7.96
N GLU A 78 -24.29 5.64 -9.14
CA GLU A 78 -24.52 6.44 -10.34
C GLU A 78 -25.61 7.50 -10.11
N GLY A 79 -25.38 8.72 -10.58
CA GLY A 79 -26.28 9.86 -10.43
C GLY A 79 -26.31 10.52 -9.05
N GLN A 80 -25.50 10.07 -8.10
CA GLN A 80 -25.32 10.70 -6.79
C GLN A 80 -23.96 11.39 -6.72
N GLU A 81 -23.93 12.61 -6.22
CA GLU A 81 -22.66 13.32 -5.96
C GLU A 81 -21.91 12.65 -4.79
N PRO A 82 -20.62 12.28 -4.99
CA PRO A 82 -19.81 11.71 -3.91
C PRO A 82 -19.42 12.82 -2.91
N LYS A 83 -20.19 12.95 -1.83
CA LYS A 83 -19.91 13.93 -0.77
C LYS A 83 -20.27 13.43 0.61
N VAL A 84 -19.62 13.97 1.63
CA VAL A 84 -20.03 13.82 3.03
C VAL A 84 -21.10 14.87 3.33
N GLU A 85 -22.33 14.44 3.58
CA GLU A 85 -23.45 15.36 3.80
C GLU A 85 -23.29 16.17 5.08
N LYS A 86 -22.87 15.51 6.17
CA LYS A 86 -22.69 16.15 7.48
C LYS A 86 -21.62 15.44 8.30
N LEU A 87 -20.58 16.17 8.65
CA LEU A 87 -19.58 15.68 9.59
C LEU A 87 -20.20 15.41 10.96
N SER A 88 -20.04 14.19 11.47
CA SER A 88 -20.56 13.77 12.78
C SER A 88 -19.74 12.60 13.33
N TRP A 89 -20.02 12.20 14.58
CA TRP A 89 -19.48 11.00 15.22
C TRP A 89 -20.36 9.77 15.00
N GLY A 90 -21.53 9.95 14.40
CA GLY A 90 -22.47 8.88 14.07
C GLY A 90 -22.21 8.26 12.70
N ARG A 91 -23.08 7.32 12.35
CA ARG A 91 -23.06 6.67 11.03
C ARG A 91 -23.21 7.70 9.92
N GLN A 92 -22.35 7.63 8.94
CA GLN A 92 -22.27 8.56 7.82
C GLN A 92 -23.17 8.13 6.65
N ASN A 93 -23.49 9.09 5.74
CA ASN A 93 -24.30 8.82 4.56
C ASN A 93 -23.70 7.79 3.61
N TRP A 94 -22.38 7.66 3.56
CA TRP A 94 -21.66 6.70 2.72
C TRP A 94 -21.61 5.27 3.30
N PHE A 95 -22.14 5.03 4.50
CA PHE A 95 -22.10 3.72 5.15
C PHE A 95 -22.67 2.56 4.28
N PRO A 96 -23.84 2.70 3.59
CA PRO A 96 -24.36 1.62 2.76
C PRO A 96 -23.44 1.28 1.56
N TYR A 97 -22.71 2.25 1.04
CA TYR A 97 -21.81 2.06 -0.09
C TYR A 97 -20.54 1.31 0.35
N TRP A 98 -19.95 1.75 1.44
CA TRP A 98 -18.85 1.04 2.09
C TRP A 98 -19.23 -0.39 2.48
N GLU A 99 -20.43 -0.62 3.06
CA GLU A 99 -20.91 -1.96 3.37
C GLU A 99 -20.97 -2.85 2.13
N ALA A 100 -21.45 -2.32 1.01
CA ALA A 100 -21.53 -3.06 -0.26
C ALA A 100 -20.12 -3.38 -0.83
N GLU A 101 -19.17 -2.47 -0.73
CA GLU A 101 -17.76 -2.68 -1.10
C GLU A 101 -17.13 -3.79 -0.24
N HIS A 102 -17.32 -3.72 1.07
CA HIS A 102 -16.85 -4.71 2.03
C HIS A 102 -17.40 -6.11 1.72
N ARG A 103 -18.73 -6.24 1.51
CA ARG A 103 -19.38 -7.50 1.16
C ARG A 103 -18.87 -8.06 -0.17
N ALA A 104 -18.69 -7.21 -1.18
CA ALA A 104 -18.17 -7.64 -2.47
C ALA A 104 -16.79 -8.29 -2.36
N CYS A 105 -15.93 -7.78 -1.47
CA CYS A 105 -14.63 -8.40 -1.19
C CYS A 105 -14.75 -9.81 -0.61
N ARG A 106 -15.71 -10.04 0.31
CA ARG A 106 -15.92 -11.33 0.96
C ARG A 106 -16.63 -12.35 0.05
N GLU A 107 -17.55 -11.88 -0.79
CA GLU A 107 -18.48 -12.75 -1.54
C GLU A 107 -18.14 -12.88 -3.04
N SER A 108 -17.35 -11.93 -3.58
CA SER A 108 -17.09 -11.84 -5.01
C SER A 108 -15.66 -11.38 -5.29
N VAL A 109 -15.48 -10.16 -5.79
CA VAL A 109 -14.18 -9.55 -6.11
C VAL A 109 -14.29 -8.03 -6.07
N ILE A 110 -13.22 -7.40 -5.59
CA ILE A 110 -13.05 -5.94 -5.63
C ILE A 110 -11.77 -5.55 -6.37
N ALA A 111 -11.73 -4.32 -6.89
CA ALA A 111 -10.51 -3.67 -7.32
C ALA A 111 -10.29 -2.39 -6.50
N MET A 112 -9.05 -2.14 -6.09
CA MET A 112 -8.65 -0.99 -5.29
C MET A 112 -7.40 -0.34 -5.85
N ASP A 113 -7.41 0.99 -5.98
CA ASP A 113 -6.22 1.77 -6.27
C ASP A 113 -5.35 1.90 -5.00
N MET A 114 -4.18 1.27 -5.03
CA MET A 114 -3.19 1.29 -3.95
C MET A 114 -1.87 1.94 -4.41
N THR A 115 -1.94 2.79 -5.44
CA THR A 115 -0.76 3.46 -6.02
C THR A 115 0.00 4.31 -5.01
N PHE A 116 -0.66 4.82 -3.99
CA PHE A 116 -0.08 5.65 -2.93
C PHE A 116 0.93 4.90 -2.05
N MET A 117 0.91 3.57 -2.02
CA MET A 117 1.90 2.76 -1.27
C MET A 117 3.32 3.08 -1.76
N GLY A 118 4.23 3.35 -0.81
CA GLY A 118 5.64 3.60 -1.14
C GLY A 118 6.31 2.36 -1.72
N LYS A 119 7.03 2.53 -2.84
CA LYS A 119 7.73 1.44 -3.54
C LYS A 119 9.17 1.84 -3.80
N PHE A 120 10.10 1.06 -3.24
CA PHE A 120 11.54 1.28 -3.41
C PHE A 120 12.16 0.11 -4.15
N LEU A 121 12.80 0.41 -5.28
CA LEU A 121 13.68 -0.52 -5.96
C LEU A 121 15.04 -0.50 -5.27
N VAL A 122 15.47 -1.65 -4.73
CA VAL A 122 16.78 -1.83 -4.12
C VAL A 122 17.56 -2.83 -4.97
N GLN A 123 18.72 -2.42 -5.47
CA GLN A 123 19.48 -3.23 -6.42
C GLN A 123 20.98 -3.12 -6.24
N GLY A 124 21.70 -4.18 -6.63
CA GLY A 124 23.14 -4.32 -6.54
C GLY A 124 23.54 -5.63 -5.87
N ARG A 125 24.79 -6.05 -6.06
CA ARG A 125 25.29 -7.34 -5.55
C ARG A 125 25.20 -7.47 -4.02
N ASP A 126 25.16 -6.36 -3.28
CA ASP A 126 25.07 -6.36 -1.82
C ASP A 126 23.63 -6.08 -1.32
N ALA A 127 22.66 -5.84 -2.24
CA ALA A 127 21.29 -5.46 -1.89
C ALA A 127 20.61 -6.50 -0.98
N GLY A 128 20.69 -7.77 -1.33
CA GLY A 128 20.12 -8.85 -0.52
C GLY A 128 20.71 -8.92 0.88
N LYS A 129 22.02 -8.75 1.03
CA LYS A 129 22.70 -8.75 2.32
C LYS A 129 22.29 -7.55 3.19
N VAL A 130 22.21 -6.36 2.59
CA VAL A 130 21.79 -5.13 3.28
C VAL A 130 20.36 -5.26 3.77
N LEU A 131 19.44 -5.64 2.89
CA LEU A 131 18.01 -5.83 3.26
C LEU A 131 17.83 -6.92 4.31
N ASP A 132 18.55 -8.03 4.18
CA ASP A 132 18.46 -9.11 5.16
C ASP A 132 18.95 -8.67 6.54
N HIS A 133 20.03 -7.90 6.62
CA HIS A 133 20.56 -7.39 7.89
C HIS A 133 19.59 -6.46 8.64
N ILE A 134 18.83 -5.61 7.93
CA ILE A 134 17.89 -4.68 8.56
C ILE A 134 16.49 -5.25 8.76
N SER A 135 16.21 -6.44 8.22
CA SER A 135 14.90 -7.10 8.32
C SER A 135 14.90 -8.13 9.42
N ALA A 136 13.86 -8.16 10.24
CA ALA A 136 13.69 -9.17 11.29
C ALA A 136 13.41 -10.57 10.74
N ASN A 137 12.85 -10.66 9.53
CA ASN A 137 12.65 -11.92 8.79
C ASN A 137 13.73 -12.10 7.72
N SER A 138 13.93 -13.34 7.27
CA SER A 138 14.84 -13.67 6.17
C SER A 138 14.26 -13.24 4.82
N VAL A 139 14.86 -12.22 4.19
CA VAL A 139 14.38 -11.65 2.92
C VAL A 139 15.23 -12.00 1.71
N ASN A 140 16.41 -12.58 1.93
CA ASN A 140 17.33 -12.99 0.86
C ASN A 140 17.18 -14.49 0.51
N GLY A 141 15.95 -14.99 0.54
CA GLY A 141 15.60 -16.36 0.14
C GLY A 141 15.50 -16.55 -1.37
N PRO A 142 14.66 -17.49 -1.86
CA PRO A 142 14.48 -17.75 -3.29
C PRO A 142 13.95 -16.52 -4.06
N VAL A 143 14.34 -16.42 -5.34
CA VAL A 143 13.76 -15.45 -6.28
C VAL A 143 12.25 -15.64 -6.40
N GLU A 144 11.52 -14.59 -6.72
CA GLU A 144 10.05 -14.53 -6.79
C GLU A 144 9.33 -14.66 -5.44
N THR A 145 10.05 -14.64 -4.31
CA THR A 145 9.43 -14.70 -2.97
C THR A 145 9.10 -13.30 -2.45
N ILE A 146 7.91 -13.17 -1.85
CA ILE A 146 7.48 -12.00 -1.08
C ILE A 146 7.61 -12.34 0.39
N THR A 147 8.43 -11.59 1.11
CA THR A 147 8.59 -11.74 2.56
C THR A 147 7.97 -10.54 3.28
N TYR A 148 7.04 -10.83 4.19
CA TYR A 148 6.54 -9.83 5.13
C TYR A 148 7.48 -9.79 6.33
N THR A 149 7.90 -8.58 6.71
CA THR A 149 8.89 -8.37 7.77
C THR A 149 8.77 -7.00 8.42
N GLN A 150 9.28 -6.87 9.63
CA GLN A 150 9.47 -5.61 10.31
C GLN A 150 10.94 -5.21 10.24
N TRP A 151 11.21 -3.92 10.13
CA TRP A 151 12.51 -3.34 10.45
C TRP A 151 12.47 -2.87 11.90
N LEU A 152 13.50 -3.20 12.64
CA LEU A 152 13.61 -2.87 14.06
C LEU A 152 14.76 -1.90 14.28
N ASN A 153 14.67 -1.10 15.34
CA ASN A 153 15.81 -0.32 15.83
C ASN A 153 16.67 -1.16 16.80
N GLU A 154 17.73 -0.57 17.29
CA GLU A 154 18.68 -1.23 18.21
C GLU A 154 18.03 -1.68 19.54
N ARG A 155 16.83 -1.16 19.85
CA ARG A 155 16.04 -1.50 21.03
C ARG A 155 14.92 -2.52 20.72
N GLY A 156 14.96 -3.16 19.56
CA GLY A 156 13.93 -4.11 19.14
C GLY A 156 12.56 -3.52 18.84
N LYS A 157 12.42 -2.18 18.80
CA LYS A 157 11.15 -1.52 18.49
C LYS A 157 10.93 -1.38 16.98
N VAL A 158 9.68 -1.44 16.55
CA VAL A 158 9.31 -1.48 15.13
C VAL A 158 9.49 -0.10 14.48
N GLU A 159 10.37 -0.01 13.50
CA GLU A 159 10.60 1.20 12.69
C GLU A 159 9.87 1.18 11.35
N ALA A 160 9.58 -0.01 10.83
CA ALA A 160 8.78 -0.18 9.62
C ALA A 160 8.09 -1.54 9.60
N ASP A 161 6.92 -1.58 8.98
CA ASP A 161 6.14 -2.77 8.68
C ASP A 161 5.97 -2.84 7.17
N ILE A 162 6.61 -3.85 6.53
CA ILE A 162 6.87 -3.83 5.09
C ILE A 162 6.77 -5.21 4.45
N THR A 163 6.69 -5.21 3.13
CA THR A 163 7.01 -6.40 2.33
C THR A 163 8.27 -6.19 1.50
N VAL A 164 9.07 -7.24 1.38
CA VAL A 164 10.25 -7.31 0.52
C VAL A 164 10.02 -8.39 -0.51
N THR A 165 10.05 -8.03 -1.80
CA THR A 165 9.96 -8.96 -2.92
C THR A 165 11.31 -9.12 -3.57
N LYS A 166 11.87 -10.33 -3.62
CA LYS A 166 13.10 -10.63 -4.33
C LYS A 166 12.79 -10.94 -5.79
N LEU A 167 13.11 -10.03 -6.71
CA LEU A 167 12.86 -10.20 -8.15
C LEU A 167 13.96 -10.98 -8.85
N THR A 168 15.22 -10.73 -8.49
CA THR A 168 16.40 -11.45 -8.96
C THR A 168 17.41 -11.55 -7.82
N GLU A 169 18.55 -12.17 -8.02
CA GLU A 169 19.60 -12.25 -6.99
C GLU A 169 20.09 -10.87 -6.51
N GLU A 170 20.00 -9.85 -7.35
CA GLU A 170 20.50 -8.52 -7.08
C GLU A 170 19.43 -7.42 -7.13
N LYS A 171 18.12 -7.80 -7.16
CA LYS A 171 17.03 -6.84 -7.37
C LYS A 171 15.84 -7.15 -6.49
N PHE A 172 15.44 -6.15 -5.69
CA PHE A 172 14.36 -6.27 -4.71
C PHE A 172 13.40 -5.08 -4.82
N ILE A 173 12.14 -5.29 -4.46
CA ILE A 173 11.18 -4.20 -4.22
C ILE A 173 10.76 -4.24 -2.76
N VAL A 174 10.85 -3.09 -2.11
CA VAL A 174 10.32 -2.85 -0.76
C VAL A 174 9.03 -2.04 -0.88
N VAL A 175 7.93 -2.54 -0.32
CA VAL A 175 6.65 -1.84 -0.29
C VAL A 175 6.29 -1.47 1.15
N VAL A 176 5.83 -0.25 1.34
CA VAL A 176 5.51 0.33 2.65
C VAL A 176 4.27 1.21 2.58
N THR A 177 3.59 1.40 3.71
CA THR A 177 2.48 2.36 3.83
C THR A 177 2.94 3.80 3.53
N ASP A 178 2.04 4.61 3.01
CA ASP A 178 2.29 6.01 2.62
C ASP A 178 2.80 6.87 3.76
N THR A 179 2.28 6.66 4.98
CA THR A 179 2.67 7.43 6.17
C THR A 179 4.13 7.23 6.54
N MET A 180 4.72 6.10 6.16
CA MET A 180 6.10 5.72 6.47
C MET A 180 7.05 5.84 5.26
N HIS A 181 6.55 6.25 4.11
CA HIS A 181 7.32 6.33 2.87
C HIS A 181 8.68 7.05 3.06
N ARG A 182 8.65 8.28 3.58
CA ARG A 182 9.86 9.07 3.79
C ARG A 182 10.76 8.53 4.91
N HIS A 183 10.16 8.00 5.96
CA HIS A 183 10.90 7.38 7.06
C HIS A 183 11.66 6.14 6.56
N VAL A 184 11.00 5.26 5.83
CA VAL A 184 11.61 4.05 5.27
C VAL A 184 12.73 4.39 4.28
N GLU A 185 12.53 5.42 3.43
CA GLU A 185 13.60 5.90 2.55
C GLU A 185 14.82 6.34 3.35
N THR A 186 14.63 7.14 4.39
CA THR A 186 15.71 7.63 5.25
C THR A 186 16.37 6.49 6.03
N TRP A 187 15.55 5.58 6.58
CA TRP A 187 16.05 4.41 7.30
C TRP A 187 16.94 3.54 6.43
N LEU A 188 16.47 3.19 5.25
CA LEU A 188 17.24 2.38 4.30
C LEU A 188 18.54 3.07 3.90
N ARG A 189 18.51 4.37 3.58
CA ARG A 189 19.73 5.14 3.23
C ARG A 189 20.77 5.13 4.35
N ARG A 190 20.36 5.22 5.61
CA ARG A 190 21.26 5.21 6.78
C ARG A 190 21.92 3.85 7.00
N HIS A 191 21.25 2.77 6.60
CA HIS A 191 21.73 1.41 6.82
C HIS A 191 22.41 0.77 5.60
N ILE A 192 22.51 1.47 4.48
CA ILE A 192 23.38 1.05 3.38
C ILE A 192 24.82 1.45 3.71
N PRO A 193 25.75 0.48 3.93
CA PRO A 193 27.16 0.80 4.18
C PRO A 193 27.77 1.58 3.01
N ALA A 194 28.69 2.49 3.30
CA ALA A 194 29.27 3.37 2.27
C ALA A 194 30.07 2.62 1.19
N ASP A 195 30.57 1.44 1.51
CA ASP A 195 31.33 0.56 0.61
C ASP A 195 30.46 -0.54 -0.04
N ALA A 196 29.17 -0.62 0.31
CA ALA A 196 28.25 -1.60 -0.28
C ALA A 196 27.82 -1.19 -1.70
N HIS A 197 27.85 -2.16 -2.61
CA HIS A 197 27.25 -2.00 -3.93
C HIS A 197 25.74 -2.27 -3.83
N CYS A 198 25.02 -1.30 -3.26
CA CYS A 198 23.59 -1.34 -3.01
C CYS A 198 22.99 0.05 -3.28
N PHE A 199 22.01 0.13 -4.15
CA PHE A 199 21.37 1.38 -4.59
C PHE A 199 19.87 1.30 -4.36
N MET A 200 19.29 2.38 -3.83
CA MET A 200 17.84 2.49 -3.65
C MET A 200 17.30 3.63 -4.51
N THR A 201 16.19 3.34 -5.19
CA THR A 201 15.44 4.32 -6.01
C THR A 201 13.96 4.28 -5.62
N ASP A 202 13.39 5.43 -5.32
CA ASP A 202 11.93 5.56 -5.16
C ASP A 202 11.27 5.45 -6.54
N ILE A 203 10.47 4.43 -6.76
CA ILE A 203 9.75 4.17 -8.00
C ILE A 203 8.24 4.36 -7.86
N THR A 204 7.76 4.90 -6.74
CA THR A 204 6.34 5.02 -6.41
C THR A 204 5.54 5.69 -7.51
N GLY A 205 6.02 6.82 -8.06
CA GLY A 205 5.32 7.56 -9.12
C GLY A 205 5.35 6.89 -10.50
N GLY A 206 6.24 5.93 -10.71
CA GLY A 206 6.40 5.20 -11.98
C GLY A 206 5.57 3.92 -12.08
N VAL A 207 4.89 3.52 -10.99
CA VAL A 207 4.17 2.24 -10.91
C VAL A 207 2.77 2.46 -10.35
N GLY A 208 1.75 2.27 -11.19
CA GLY A 208 0.36 2.15 -10.73
C GLY A 208 0.17 0.79 -10.01
N GLN A 209 -0.52 0.80 -8.89
CA GLN A 209 -0.84 -0.43 -8.16
C GLN A 209 -2.35 -0.62 -8.07
N LEU A 210 -2.84 -1.68 -8.73
CA LEU A 210 -4.24 -2.08 -8.68
C LEU A 210 -4.35 -3.42 -7.94
N ASN A 211 -4.98 -3.43 -6.78
CA ASN A 211 -5.21 -4.63 -6.02
C ASN A 211 -6.54 -5.26 -6.42
N VAL A 212 -6.53 -6.53 -6.86
CA VAL A 212 -7.71 -7.32 -7.22
C VAL A 212 -7.89 -8.40 -6.15
N GLN A 213 -8.91 -8.28 -5.31
CA GLN A 213 -9.07 -9.05 -4.07
C GLN A 213 -10.46 -9.65 -3.97
N GLY A 214 -10.57 -10.85 -3.42
CA GLY A 214 -11.82 -11.57 -3.21
C GLY A 214 -11.80 -12.98 -3.80
N PRO A 215 -12.75 -13.85 -3.44
CA PRO A 215 -12.75 -15.26 -3.84
C PRO A 215 -12.74 -15.48 -5.36
N LYS A 216 -13.28 -14.56 -6.16
CA LYS A 216 -13.31 -14.66 -7.63
C LYS A 216 -12.15 -13.95 -8.32
N SER A 217 -11.19 -13.40 -7.58
CA SER A 217 -10.06 -12.62 -8.15
C SER A 217 -9.20 -13.44 -9.12
N ARG A 218 -8.97 -14.73 -8.82
CA ARG A 218 -8.21 -15.63 -9.71
C ARG A 218 -8.96 -15.88 -11.01
N GLU A 219 -10.23 -16.22 -10.94
CA GLU A 219 -11.05 -16.52 -12.12
C GLU A 219 -11.11 -15.31 -13.06
N LEU A 220 -11.29 -14.11 -12.49
CA LEU A 220 -11.26 -12.86 -13.24
C LEU A 220 -9.92 -12.66 -13.93
N LEU A 221 -8.81 -12.69 -13.19
CA LEU A 221 -7.49 -12.44 -13.77
C LEU A 221 -7.09 -13.52 -14.76
N GLN A 222 -7.42 -14.80 -14.50
CA GLN A 222 -7.14 -15.90 -15.43
C GLN A 222 -7.87 -15.73 -16.78
N SER A 223 -9.00 -15.02 -16.80
CA SER A 223 -9.74 -14.76 -18.05
C SER A 223 -9.06 -13.74 -18.98
N ILE A 224 -8.09 -12.97 -18.47
CA ILE A 224 -7.40 -11.90 -19.20
C ILE A 224 -5.89 -12.06 -19.28
N THR A 225 -5.34 -13.16 -18.76
CA THR A 225 -3.92 -13.52 -18.90
C THR A 225 -3.75 -14.97 -19.32
N SER A 226 -2.69 -15.26 -20.06
CA SER A 226 -2.28 -16.63 -20.38
C SER A 226 -1.41 -17.29 -19.30
N ALA A 227 -0.96 -16.52 -18.31
CA ALA A 227 -0.18 -17.05 -17.19
C ALA A 227 -1.05 -17.98 -16.34
N ASP A 228 -0.50 -19.10 -15.87
CA ASP A 228 -1.19 -20.01 -14.96
C ASP A 228 -1.18 -19.41 -13.53
N LEU A 229 -2.38 -19.04 -13.05
CA LEU A 229 -2.60 -18.48 -11.72
C LEU A 229 -3.07 -19.53 -10.68
N SER A 230 -2.96 -20.83 -10.97
CA SER A 230 -3.27 -21.91 -10.04
C SER A 230 -2.42 -21.83 -8.76
N ASN A 231 -2.81 -22.53 -7.70
CA ASN A 231 -2.02 -22.57 -6.47
C ASN A 231 -0.64 -23.20 -6.65
N GLU A 232 -0.57 -24.17 -7.53
CA GLU A 232 0.63 -24.92 -7.86
C GLU A 232 1.62 -24.07 -8.64
N ALA A 233 1.13 -23.36 -9.66
CA ALA A 233 1.96 -22.53 -10.52
C ALA A 233 2.30 -21.18 -9.86
N PHE A 234 1.39 -20.61 -9.08
CA PHE A 234 1.54 -19.29 -8.46
C PHE A 234 1.19 -19.36 -6.96
N PRO A 235 2.08 -19.88 -6.10
CA PRO A 235 1.83 -20.01 -4.66
C PRO A 235 1.65 -18.68 -3.94
N PHE A 236 0.98 -18.70 -2.78
CA PHE A 236 0.84 -17.53 -1.92
C PHE A 236 2.21 -16.98 -1.48
N ARG A 237 2.35 -15.66 -1.43
CA ARG A 237 3.60 -14.91 -1.17
C ARG A 237 4.68 -15.13 -2.24
N THR A 238 4.25 -15.22 -3.50
CA THR A 238 5.16 -15.16 -4.65
C THR A 238 4.79 -14.02 -5.57
N ALA A 239 5.76 -13.58 -6.37
CA ALA A 239 5.63 -12.52 -7.35
C ALA A 239 6.08 -13.03 -8.73
N ARG A 240 5.36 -12.67 -9.79
CA ARG A 240 5.71 -13.05 -11.17
C ARG A 240 5.42 -11.92 -12.13
N GLU A 241 6.17 -11.86 -13.20
CA GLU A 241 5.77 -11.07 -14.36
C GLU A 241 4.70 -11.83 -15.16
N ILE A 242 3.61 -11.14 -15.45
CA ILE A 242 2.51 -11.65 -16.29
C ILE A 242 2.16 -10.62 -17.36
N ASP A 243 1.52 -11.06 -18.43
CA ASP A 243 1.00 -10.19 -19.46
C ASP A 243 -0.51 -10.05 -19.32
N ILE A 244 -1.00 -8.80 -19.34
CA ILE A 244 -2.43 -8.45 -19.42
C ILE A 244 -2.59 -7.46 -20.57
N GLY A 245 -3.28 -7.86 -21.63
CA GLY A 245 -3.37 -7.07 -22.85
C GLY A 245 -1.97 -6.78 -23.42
N TYR A 246 -1.62 -5.50 -23.57
CA TYR A 246 -0.32 -5.07 -24.07
C TYR A 246 0.72 -4.82 -22.96
N ALA A 247 0.32 -4.95 -21.70
CA ALA A 247 1.18 -4.66 -20.56
C ALA A 247 1.87 -5.93 -20.03
N ARG A 248 3.17 -5.83 -19.81
CA ARG A 248 3.92 -6.76 -18.95
C ARG A 248 4.07 -6.10 -17.59
N LEU A 249 3.58 -6.75 -16.57
CA LEU A 249 3.50 -6.20 -15.23
C LEU A 249 3.92 -7.23 -14.17
N GLN A 250 4.36 -6.75 -13.02
CA GLN A 250 4.58 -7.61 -11.87
C GLN A 250 3.26 -7.87 -11.16
N CYS A 251 2.92 -9.13 -10.99
CA CYS A 251 1.78 -9.60 -10.22
C CYS A 251 2.27 -10.25 -8.92
N ASN A 252 1.80 -9.75 -7.79
CA ASN A 252 2.12 -10.24 -6.46
C ASN A 252 0.92 -11.01 -5.91
N ARG A 253 1.10 -12.29 -5.57
CA ARG A 253 0.05 -13.05 -4.89
C ARG A 253 0.13 -12.86 -3.39
N ILE A 254 -0.46 -11.76 -2.94
CA ILE A 254 -0.52 -11.33 -1.54
C ILE A 254 -1.84 -10.61 -1.27
N THR A 255 -2.21 -10.44 -0.02
CA THR A 255 -3.45 -9.77 0.38
C THR A 255 -3.28 -8.97 1.67
N TYR A 256 -3.96 -7.83 1.73
CA TYR A 256 -4.12 -7.05 2.97
C TYR A 256 -5.59 -7.05 3.48
N VAL A 257 -6.47 -7.79 2.81
CA VAL A 257 -7.88 -7.94 3.20
C VAL A 257 -8.23 -9.34 3.68
N GLY A 258 -7.28 -10.28 3.64
CA GLY A 258 -7.43 -11.65 4.10
C GLY A 258 -8.32 -12.53 3.22
N GLU A 259 -8.50 -12.16 1.96
CA GLU A 259 -9.10 -12.98 0.90
C GLU A 259 -8.06 -13.35 -0.14
N LEU A 260 -8.40 -14.27 -1.04
CA LEU A 260 -7.58 -14.52 -2.23
C LEU A 260 -7.35 -13.20 -2.97
N GLY A 261 -6.12 -12.91 -3.36
CA GLY A 261 -5.86 -11.64 -3.98
C GLY A 261 -4.53 -11.53 -4.68
N TYR A 262 -4.48 -10.52 -5.53
CA TYR A 262 -3.33 -10.15 -6.34
C TYR A 262 -3.15 -8.65 -6.32
N GLU A 263 -1.89 -8.22 -6.27
CA GLU A 263 -1.49 -6.83 -6.47
C GLU A 263 -0.83 -6.71 -7.83
N LEU A 264 -1.41 -5.91 -8.70
CA LEU A 264 -0.89 -5.64 -10.03
C LEU A 264 -0.05 -4.37 -9.98
N CYS A 265 1.28 -4.52 -10.10
CA CYS A 265 2.23 -3.41 -10.18
C CYS A 265 2.50 -3.12 -11.66
N ILE A 266 1.90 -2.05 -12.17
CA ILE A 266 1.78 -1.76 -13.59
C ILE A 266 2.62 -0.54 -13.93
N PRO A 267 3.45 -0.56 -15.00
CA PRO A 267 4.07 0.66 -15.50
C PRO A 267 3.03 1.75 -15.73
N SER A 268 3.27 2.97 -15.21
CA SER A 268 2.25 4.03 -15.18
C SER A 268 1.64 4.35 -16.53
N GLU A 269 2.44 4.26 -17.62
CA GLU A 269 1.99 4.50 -18.99
C GLU A 269 1.03 3.44 -19.55
N GLN A 270 1.00 2.25 -18.92
CA GLN A 270 0.10 1.14 -19.30
C GLN A 270 -1.02 0.90 -18.28
N ALA A 271 -1.04 1.67 -17.19
CA ALA A 271 -1.92 1.41 -16.07
C ALA A 271 -3.41 1.52 -16.44
N VAL A 272 -3.79 2.55 -17.20
CA VAL A 272 -5.17 2.73 -17.67
C VAL A 272 -5.62 1.57 -18.57
N HIS A 273 -4.74 1.11 -19.46
CA HIS A 273 -5.05 -0.04 -20.32
C HIS A 273 -5.37 -1.30 -19.50
N VAL A 274 -4.56 -1.60 -18.49
CA VAL A 274 -4.80 -2.78 -17.62
C VAL A 274 -6.06 -2.59 -16.79
N TYR A 275 -6.29 -1.39 -16.25
CA TYR A 275 -7.50 -1.06 -15.50
C TYR A 275 -8.76 -1.33 -16.35
N ASP A 276 -8.81 -0.80 -17.57
CA ASP A 276 -9.96 -0.96 -18.47
C ASP A 276 -10.20 -2.46 -18.76
N ARG A 277 -9.12 -3.26 -18.99
CA ARG A 277 -9.23 -4.73 -19.17
C ARG A 277 -9.77 -5.45 -17.94
N VAL A 278 -9.32 -5.07 -16.74
CA VAL A 278 -9.80 -5.65 -15.48
C VAL A 278 -11.27 -5.31 -15.24
N MET A 279 -11.68 -4.06 -15.50
CA MET A 279 -13.07 -3.63 -15.34
C MET A 279 -14.01 -4.32 -16.32
N GLU A 280 -13.65 -4.39 -17.60
CA GLU A 280 -14.43 -5.08 -18.65
C GLU A 280 -14.64 -6.55 -18.31
N ALA A 281 -13.58 -7.28 -17.97
CA ALA A 281 -13.68 -8.68 -17.59
C ALA A 281 -14.45 -8.86 -16.28
N GLY A 282 -14.27 -7.92 -15.35
CA GLY A 282 -14.85 -7.94 -14.01
C GLY A 282 -16.38 -7.91 -13.97
N GLU A 283 -17.05 -7.38 -14.99
CA GLU A 283 -18.52 -7.31 -15.06
C GLU A 283 -19.16 -8.70 -14.87
N SER A 284 -18.61 -9.72 -15.51
CA SER A 284 -19.13 -11.10 -15.43
C SER A 284 -18.89 -11.78 -14.07
N PHE A 285 -17.96 -11.25 -13.27
CA PHE A 285 -17.61 -11.75 -11.93
C PHE A 285 -18.24 -10.94 -10.79
N GLY A 286 -18.97 -9.86 -11.13
CA GLY A 286 -19.55 -8.96 -10.14
C GLY A 286 -18.48 -8.10 -9.45
N LEU A 287 -17.45 -7.69 -10.18
CA LEU A 287 -16.40 -6.79 -9.70
C LEU A 287 -17.00 -5.48 -9.20
N ARG A 288 -16.55 -5.03 -8.05
CA ARG A 288 -16.85 -3.71 -7.49
C ARG A 288 -15.57 -2.96 -7.20
N LEU A 289 -15.53 -1.68 -7.50
CA LEU A 289 -14.50 -0.81 -6.96
C LEU A 289 -14.70 -0.63 -5.45
N ALA A 290 -13.62 -0.59 -4.70
CA ALA A 290 -13.67 -0.40 -3.26
C ALA A 290 -12.60 0.62 -2.82
N GLY A 291 -12.97 1.41 -1.82
CA GLY A 291 -12.11 2.48 -1.30
C GLY A 291 -11.49 2.14 0.06
N LEU A 292 -10.74 3.10 0.60
CA LEU A 292 -9.96 2.95 1.83
C LEU A 292 -10.84 2.67 3.07
N ARG A 293 -12.13 3.05 3.05
CA ARG A 293 -13.05 2.72 4.15
C ARG A 293 -13.31 1.23 4.22
N ALA A 294 -13.48 0.57 3.06
CA ALA A 294 -13.61 -0.88 2.99
C ALA A 294 -12.29 -1.56 3.38
N LEU A 295 -11.14 -1.07 2.90
CA LEU A 295 -9.82 -1.58 3.29
C LEU A 295 -9.65 -1.60 4.81
N GLY A 296 -9.96 -0.49 5.49
CA GLY A 296 -9.81 -0.36 6.93
C GLY A 296 -10.60 -1.40 7.72
N SER A 297 -11.84 -1.70 7.34
CA SER A 297 -12.66 -2.73 7.99
C SER A 297 -12.24 -4.15 7.61
N LEU A 298 -11.93 -4.40 6.34
CA LEU A 298 -11.53 -5.71 5.82
C LEU A 298 -10.23 -6.21 6.49
N ARG A 299 -9.19 -5.36 6.58
CA ARG A 299 -7.91 -5.73 7.20
C ARG A 299 -8.07 -5.95 8.70
N MET A 300 -8.88 -5.13 9.37
CA MET A 300 -9.09 -5.20 10.82
C MET A 300 -9.81 -6.48 11.23
N GLU A 301 -10.77 -6.97 10.47
CA GLU A 301 -11.43 -8.27 10.71
C GLU A 301 -10.45 -9.46 10.70
N LYS A 302 -9.34 -9.33 9.98
CA LYS A 302 -8.28 -10.34 9.91
C LYS A 302 -7.12 -10.07 10.88
N ALA A 303 -7.25 -9.05 11.73
CA ALA A 303 -6.22 -8.58 12.64
C ALA A 303 -4.91 -8.18 11.94
N TYR A 304 -4.96 -7.70 10.70
CA TYR A 304 -3.81 -7.13 10.02
C TYR A 304 -3.54 -5.73 10.55
N ARG A 305 -2.28 -5.47 10.87
CA ARG A 305 -1.82 -4.21 11.48
C ARG A 305 -1.70 -3.12 10.43
N ASP A 306 -1.85 -1.88 10.90
CA ASP A 306 -1.65 -0.67 10.12
C ASP A 306 -0.67 0.23 10.88
N TYR A 307 0.53 0.34 10.37
CA TYR A 307 1.58 1.13 11.01
C TYR A 307 1.23 2.63 10.99
N GLY A 308 1.28 3.24 12.16
CA GLY A 308 0.85 4.63 12.37
C GLY A 308 -0.58 4.78 12.89
N HIS A 309 -1.35 3.67 12.94
CA HIS A 309 -2.70 3.63 13.52
C HIS A 309 -2.82 2.61 14.65
N ASP A 310 -2.45 1.35 14.42
CA ASP A 310 -2.54 0.28 15.41
C ASP A 310 -1.23 0.04 16.16
N ILE A 311 -0.13 0.24 15.46
CA ILE A 311 1.24 0.01 15.95
C ILE A 311 2.15 1.15 15.53
N ASP A 312 3.19 1.39 16.33
CA ASP A 312 4.22 2.40 16.03
C ASP A 312 5.60 2.00 16.57
N ASN A 313 6.55 2.93 16.60
CA ASN A 313 7.92 2.69 17.06
C ASN A 313 8.07 2.67 18.59
N THR A 314 6.99 2.67 19.34
CA THR A 314 6.98 2.39 20.79
C THR A 314 6.73 0.91 21.09
N ASP A 315 6.23 0.17 20.09
CA ASP A 315 5.93 -1.25 20.19
C ASP A 315 7.10 -2.12 19.72
N ASP A 316 7.19 -3.34 20.21
CA ASP A 316 8.03 -4.38 19.62
C ASP A 316 7.20 -5.41 18.84
N ALA A 317 7.90 -6.31 18.12
CA ALA A 317 7.24 -7.28 17.26
C ALA A 317 6.34 -8.27 18.04
N TYR A 318 6.62 -8.54 19.30
CA TYR A 318 5.82 -9.45 20.13
C TYR A 318 4.60 -8.77 20.71
N GLU A 319 4.75 -7.52 21.21
CA GLU A 319 3.63 -6.68 21.67
C GLU A 319 2.59 -6.47 20.57
N THR A 320 3.03 -6.28 19.34
CA THR A 320 2.15 -6.11 18.16
C THR A 320 1.49 -7.42 17.69
N GLY A 321 1.94 -8.58 18.20
CA GLY A 321 1.52 -9.90 17.72
C GLY A 321 2.14 -10.30 16.38
N LEU A 322 3.22 -9.65 15.94
CA LEU A 322 3.95 -9.92 14.71
C LEU A 322 5.21 -10.78 14.93
N GLY A 323 5.44 -11.27 16.16
CA GLY A 323 6.61 -12.10 16.50
C GLY A 323 6.78 -13.35 15.63
N MET A 324 5.69 -13.85 15.03
CA MET A 324 5.76 -14.98 14.09
C MET A 324 6.49 -14.66 12.78
N PHE A 325 6.72 -13.38 12.49
CA PHE A 325 7.46 -12.90 11.32
C PHE A 325 8.91 -12.51 11.66
N VAL A 326 9.34 -12.73 12.90
CA VAL A 326 10.73 -12.57 13.32
C VAL A 326 11.45 -13.91 13.20
N ASP A 327 12.48 -13.96 12.38
CA ASP A 327 13.31 -15.16 12.19
C ASP A 327 14.47 -15.16 13.20
N LEU A 328 14.26 -15.77 14.36
CA LEU A 328 15.28 -15.86 15.41
C LEU A 328 16.44 -16.80 15.05
N ASP A 329 16.30 -17.65 14.04
CA ASP A 329 17.36 -18.54 13.57
C ASP A 329 18.40 -17.82 12.72
N LYS A 330 18.08 -16.62 12.23
CA LYS A 330 19.07 -15.75 11.57
C LYS A 330 20.25 -15.48 12.52
N PRO A 331 21.49 -15.53 12.01
CA PRO A 331 22.66 -15.28 12.88
C PRO A 331 22.65 -13.86 13.47
N GLU A 332 22.24 -12.87 12.66
CA GLU A 332 22.24 -11.47 13.06
C GLU A 332 21.19 -10.68 12.26
N PHE A 333 20.53 -9.73 12.90
CA PHE A 333 19.77 -8.65 12.30
C PHE A 333 19.64 -7.49 13.28
N LEU A 334 19.36 -6.30 12.77
CA LEU A 334 19.21 -5.10 13.60
C LEU A 334 18.09 -5.28 14.64
N GLY A 335 18.41 -5.08 15.92
CA GLY A 335 17.48 -5.26 17.04
C GLY A 335 17.40 -6.67 17.62
N LYS A 336 18.09 -7.68 17.05
CA LYS A 336 18.03 -9.08 17.55
C LYS A 336 18.50 -9.24 18.99
N ALA A 337 19.49 -8.46 19.43
CA ALA A 337 20.08 -8.60 20.75
C ALA A 337 19.18 -8.08 21.89
N TYR A 338 18.15 -7.34 21.57
CA TYR A 338 17.17 -6.82 22.51
C TYR A 338 16.03 -7.79 22.74
#